data_3be40c350353d0a7343dec16e66c275a
#
_entry.id   3be40c350353d0a7343dec16e66c275a
#
_cell.length_a   1.000
_cell.length_b   1.000
_cell.length_c   1.000
_cell.angle_alpha   90.00
_cell.angle_beta   90.00
_cell.angle_gamma   90.00
#
_symmetry.space_group_name_H-M   'P 1'
#
loop_
_entity.id
_entity.type
_entity.pdbx_description
1 polymer ?
#
loop_
_entity_poly.entity_id
_entity_poly.type
_entity_poly.pdbx_seq_one_letter_code
_entity_poly.pdbx_strand_id
1 'polypeptide(L)'
;MFDLLHRIRVFVFRYHERRPQYLLLRGAQGIEAFWTPIHGPIGFGEKLETAIRREVLADVGIAKPTELIDLRMPSRWVLGDEEIIEWNFGFHADPIEAQLRLDKRWADFRWAEFTAAYPSLELEFDRAAIMRLHTMLQAA
;
A
#
# COMPACT_ATOMS: atom_id res chain seq x y z
N MET A 1 1.82 -0.16 -29.90
CA MET A 1 0.63 -0.11 -28.99
C MET A 1 1.08 -0.51 -27.59
N PHE A 2 0.74 0.29 -26.59
CA PHE A 2 1.06 -0.03 -25.21
C PHE A 2 -0.03 -0.91 -24.61
N ASP A 3 0.39 -1.97 -23.92
CA ASP A 3 -0.53 -2.70 -23.08
C ASP A 3 -0.77 -1.89 -21.81
N LEU A 4 -2.03 -1.76 -21.42
CA LEU A 4 -2.41 -1.03 -20.22
C LEU A 4 -2.64 -2.01 -19.08
N LEU A 5 -1.83 -1.89 -18.03
CA LEU A 5 -1.91 -2.72 -16.84
C LEU A 5 -2.45 -1.91 -15.67
N HIS A 6 -3.42 -2.47 -14.98
CA HIS A 6 -3.97 -1.88 -13.76
C HIS A 6 -3.41 -2.63 -12.55
N ARG A 7 -2.92 -1.86 -11.56
CA ARG A 7 -2.38 -2.39 -10.33
C ARG A 7 -2.93 -1.61 -9.15
N ILE A 8 -2.79 -2.16 -7.96
CA ILE A 8 -3.15 -1.45 -6.73
C ILE A 8 -1.90 -1.20 -5.89
N ARG A 9 -1.93 -0.10 -5.13
CA ARG A 9 -0.96 0.21 -4.09
C ARG A 9 -1.72 0.61 -2.85
N VAL A 10 -1.38 -0.01 -1.72
CA VAL A 10 -2.20 0.09 -0.52
C VAL A 10 -1.32 0.38 0.68
N PHE A 11 -1.58 1.51 1.33
CA PHE A 11 -0.99 1.79 2.63
C PHE A 11 -1.92 1.24 3.71
N VAL A 12 -1.49 0.16 4.35
CA VAL A 12 -2.15 -0.35 5.55
C VAL A 12 -1.76 0.55 6.70
N PHE A 13 -2.73 0.99 7.48
CA PHE A 13 -2.47 1.83 8.63
C PHE A 13 -3.29 1.39 9.83
N ARG A 14 -2.79 1.74 11.00
CA ARG A 14 -3.46 1.52 12.28
C ARG A 14 -3.27 2.75 13.16
N TYR A 15 -4.06 2.88 14.20
CA TYR A 15 -3.85 3.92 15.20
C TYR A 15 -3.13 3.33 16.41
N HIS A 16 -2.10 4.03 16.85
CA HIS A 16 -1.36 3.72 18.06
C HIS A 16 -1.24 5.01 18.86
N GLU A 17 -1.76 5.04 20.08
CA GLU A 17 -1.80 6.24 20.92
C GLU A 17 -2.39 7.43 20.17
N ARG A 18 -3.49 7.20 19.44
CA ARG A 18 -4.24 8.18 18.66
C ARG A 18 -3.51 8.74 17.44
N ARG A 19 -2.39 8.14 17.06
CA ARG A 19 -1.63 8.54 15.89
C ARG A 19 -1.63 7.44 14.85
N PRO A 20 -1.81 7.78 13.57
CA PRO A 20 -1.72 6.76 12.54
C PRO A 20 -0.29 6.28 12.38
N GLN A 21 -0.16 4.97 12.25
CA GLN A 21 1.08 4.31 11.88
C GLN A 21 0.86 3.57 10.58
N TYR A 22 1.79 3.73 9.67
CA TYR A 22 1.72 3.16 8.33
C TYR A 22 2.62 1.95 8.24
N LEU A 23 2.12 0.89 7.61
CA LEU A 23 2.88 -0.32 7.40
C LEU A 23 3.75 -0.17 6.16
N LEU A 24 5.05 -0.30 6.33
CA LEU A 24 6.02 -0.33 5.25
C LEU A 24 6.64 -1.71 5.17
N LEU A 25 6.84 -2.19 3.96
CA LEU A 25 7.40 -3.51 3.70
C LEU A 25 8.68 -3.36 2.87
N ARG A 26 9.58 -4.32 3.02
CA ARG A 26 10.82 -4.32 2.27
C ARG A 26 11.19 -5.75 1.88
N GLY A 27 11.50 -5.96 0.60
CA GLY A 27 12.02 -7.22 0.12
C GLY A 27 13.50 -7.37 0.42
N ALA A 28 14.04 -8.58 0.16
CA ALA A 28 15.41 -8.90 0.52
C ALA A 28 16.45 -8.23 -0.37
N GLN A 29 16.12 -7.96 -1.64
CA GLN A 29 17.11 -7.45 -2.60
C GLN A 29 16.44 -6.83 -3.84
N GLY A 30 17.23 -6.08 -4.61
CA GLY A 30 16.79 -5.43 -5.83
C GLY A 30 15.88 -4.23 -5.56
N ILE A 31 14.98 -3.97 -6.49
CA ILE A 31 13.99 -2.89 -6.37
C ILE A 31 13.11 -3.09 -5.13
N GLU A 32 12.89 -4.34 -4.76
CA GLU A 32 12.07 -4.67 -3.59
C GLU A 32 12.76 -4.37 -2.26
N ALA A 33 14.04 -4.00 -2.28
CA ALA A 33 14.75 -3.60 -1.07
C ALA A 33 14.38 -2.19 -0.59
N PHE A 34 13.53 -1.50 -1.33
CA PHE A 34 12.98 -0.23 -0.88
C PHE A 34 11.82 -0.44 0.09
N TRP A 35 11.65 0.49 1.01
CA TRP A 35 10.43 0.53 1.81
C TRP A 35 9.26 0.91 0.90
N THR A 36 8.19 0.16 0.95
CA THR A 36 7.08 0.29 0.02
C THR A 36 5.76 -0.09 0.70
N PRO A 37 4.62 0.43 0.21
CA PRO A 37 3.33 -0.14 0.60
C PRO A 37 3.11 -1.49 -0.07
N ILE A 38 2.00 -2.15 0.26
CA ILE A 38 1.57 -3.35 -0.45
C ILE A 38 1.18 -2.94 -1.87
N HIS A 39 1.57 -3.74 -2.85
CA HIS A 39 1.21 -3.50 -4.24
C HIS A 39 1.06 -4.82 -4.98
N GLY A 40 0.28 -4.81 -6.03
CA GLY A 40 0.07 -6.00 -6.82
C GLY A 40 -0.86 -5.78 -8.01
N PRO A 41 -0.99 -6.80 -8.85
CA PRO A 41 -1.85 -6.71 -10.03
C PRO A 41 -3.32 -6.84 -9.67
N ILE A 42 -4.17 -6.32 -10.56
CA ILE A 42 -5.61 -6.57 -10.52
C ILE A 42 -5.87 -7.70 -11.52
N GLY A 43 -6.55 -8.75 -11.07
CA GLY A 43 -6.89 -9.87 -11.94
C GLY A 43 -7.92 -9.49 -12.99
N PHE A 44 -8.00 -10.29 -14.05
CA PHE A 44 -8.97 -10.06 -15.12
C PHE A 44 -10.39 -10.11 -14.55
N GLY A 45 -11.14 -9.02 -14.76
CA GLY A 45 -12.51 -8.90 -14.26
C GLY A 45 -12.62 -8.70 -12.75
N GLU A 46 -11.52 -8.58 -12.05
CA GLU A 46 -11.50 -8.40 -10.61
C GLU A 46 -11.79 -6.95 -10.23
N LYS A 47 -12.60 -6.75 -9.21
CA LYS A 47 -12.87 -5.41 -8.68
C LYS A 47 -11.66 -4.92 -7.86
N LEU A 48 -11.47 -3.60 -7.82
CA LEU A 48 -10.39 -2.99 -7.05
C LEU A 48 -10.39 -3.45 -5.59
N GLU A 49 -11.55 -3.42 -4.95
CA GLU A 49 -11.66 -3.81 -3.55
C GLU A 49 -11.28 -5.28 -3.32
N THR A 50 -11.66 -6.16 -4.24
CA THR A 50 -11.32 -7.58 -4.16
C THR A 50 -9.80 -7.77 -4.30
N ALA A 51 -9.18 -7.07 -5.25
CA ALA A 51 -7.73 -7.13 -5.44
C ALA A 51 -6.99 -6.65 -4.19
N ILE A 52 -7.44 -5.56 -3.59
CA ILE A 52 -6.84 -5.00 -2.38
C ILE A 52 -6.90 -6.01 -1.24
N ARG A 53 -8.07 -6.58 -0.98
CA ARG A 53 -8.24 -7.55 0.11
C ARG A 53 -7.40 -8.79 -0.13
N ARG A 54 -7.34 -9.27 -1.36
CA ARG A 54 -6.55 -10.44 -1.73
C ARG A 54 -5.06 -10.20 -1.49
N GLU A 55 -4.54 -9.06 -1.94
CA GLU A 55 -3.12 -8.74 -1.78
C GLU A 55 -2.73 -8.51 -0.32
N VAL A 56 -3.56 -7.80 0.44
CA VAL A 56 -3.29 -7.56 1.85
C VAL A 56 -3.32 -8.87 2.64
N LEU A 57 -4.30 -9.73 2.38
CA LEU A 57 -4.36 -11.04 3.03
C LEU A 57 -3.14 -11.91 2.70
N ALA A 58 -2.76 -11.94 1.42
CA ALA A 58 -1.62 -12.76 0.97
C ALA A 58 -0.29 -12.24 1.54
N ASP A 59 -0.10 -10.93 1.57
CA ASP A 59 1.19 -10.35 1.95
C ASP A 59 1.39 -10.26 3.46
N VAL A 60 0.35 -9.93 4.22
CA VAL A 60 0.52 -9.65 5.65
C VAL A 60 -0.51 -10.34 6.54
N GLY A 61 -1.43 -11.11 5.97
CA GLY A 61 -2.35 -11.92 6.75
C GLY A 61 -3.54 -11.19 7.36
N ILE A 62 -3.83 -9.98 6.94
CA ILE A 62 -4.99 -9.23 7.44
C ILE A 62 -6.18 -9.45 6.50
N ALA A 63 -7.26 -10.01 7.03
CA ALA A 63 -8.38 -10.46 6.20
C ALA A 63 -9.33 -9.34 5.78
N LYS A 64 -9.63 -8.39 6.68
CA LYS A 64 -10.64 -7.36 6.42
C LYS A 64 -10.20 -6.00 6.94
N PRO A 65 -10.48 -4.93 6.17
CA PRO A 65 -10.26 -3.58 6.68
C PRO A 65 -11.42 -3.17 7.59
N THR A 66 -11.14 -2.33 8.57
CA THR A 66 -12.16 -1.58 9.29
C THR A 66 -12.75 -0.53 8.35
N GLU A 67 -11.88 0.06 7.52
CA GLU A 67 -12.26 1.04 6.52
C GLU A 67 -11.29 0.98 5.36
N LEU A 68 -11.80 1.12 4.15
CA LEU A 68 -10.99 1.22 2.94
C LEU A 68 -11.18 2.62 2.36
N ILE A 69 -10.07 3.33 2.17
CA ILE A 69 -10.09 4.72 1.72
C ILE A 69 -9.53 4.81 0.30
N ASP A 70 -10.35 5.26 -0.64
CA ASP A 70 -9.89 5.56 -1.98
C ASP A 70 -9.20 6.92 -1.98
N LEU A 71 -7.92 6.97 -2.29
CA LEU A 71 -7.17 8.22 -2.32
C LEU A 71 -7.52 9.08 -3.53
N ARG A 72 -8.23 8.51 -4.52
CA ARG A 72 -8.62 9.19 -5.75
C ARG A 72 -7.42 9.83 -6.46
N MET A 73 -6.33 9.07 -6.49
CA MET A 73 -5.10 9.54 -7.10
C MET A 73 -4.41 8.36 -7.79
N PRO A 74 -4.68 8.18 -9.09
CA PRO A 74 -3.97 7.17 -9.85
C PRO A 74 -2.54 7.63 -10.13
N SER A 75 -1.60 6.70 -10.10
CA SER A 75 -0.22 6.93 -10.53
C SER A 75 -0.02 6.26 -11.88
N ARG A 76 0.58 6.97 -12.82
CA ARG A 76 0.86 6.45 -14.16
C ARG A 76 2.35 6.41 -14.42
N TRP A 77 2.81 5.29 -14.99
CA TRP A 77 4.19 5.19 -15.42
C TRP A 77 4.31 4.19 -16.57
N VAL A 78 5.42 4.26 -17.28
CA VAL A 78 5.67 3.42 -18.45
C VAL A 78 6.90 2.57 -18.19
N LEU A 79 6.80 1.28 -18.50
CA LEU A 79 7.90 0.34 -18.41
C LEU A 79 7.94 -0.43 -19.72
N GLY A 80 8.94 -0.12 -20.59
CA GLY A 80 9.00 -0.71 -21.92
C GLY A 80 7.78 -0.37 -22.75
N ASP A 81 7.05 -1.40 -23.19
CA ASP A 81 5.83 -1.26 -23.99
C ASP A 81 4.55 -1.26 -23.12
N GLU A 82 4.73 -1.23 -21.81
CA GLU A 82 3.61 -1.30 -20.89
C GLU A 82 3.34 0.06 -20.25
N GLU A 83 2.09 0.49 -20.25
CA GLU A 83 1.64 1.61 -19.46
C GLU A 83 0.96 1.06 -18.21
N ILE A 84 1.39 1.52 -17.05
CA ILE A 84 0.92 1.01 -15.77
C ILE A 84 0.15 2.10 -15.06
N ILE A 85 -1.06 1.76 -14.63
CA ILE A 85 -1.87 2.63 -13.76
C ILE A 85 -1.98 1.93 -12.42
N GLU A 86 -1.55 2.62 -11.37
CA GLU A 86 -1.69 2.12 -10.00
C GLU A 86 -2.73 2.95 -9.26
N TRP A 87 -3.67 2.26 -8.65
CA TRP A 87 -4.75 2.86 -7.87
C TRP A 87 -4.35 2.83 -6.41
N ASN A 88 -4.31 3.99 -5.79
CA ASN A 88 -3.79 4.17 -4.44
C ASN A 88 -4.92 4.19 -3.41
N PHE A 89 -4.77 3.38 -2.35
CA PHE A 89 -5.75 3.22 -1.30
C PHE A 89 -5.11 3.23 0.07
N GLY A 90 -5.89 3.61 1.09
CA GLY A 90 -5.57 3.36 2.49
C GLY A 90 -6.42 2.22 3.01
N PHE A 91 -5.83 1.35 3.82
CA PHE A 91 -6.49 0.19 4.39
C PHE A 91 -6.34 0.28 5.91
N HIS A 92 -7.44 0.60 6.59
CA HIS A 92 -7.41 0.71 8.05
C HIS A 92 -7.51 -0.68 8.67
N ALA A 93 -6.46 -1.10 9.35
CA ALA A 93 -6.42 -2.39 10.03
C ALA A 93 -6.89 -2.21 11.49
N ASP A 94 -7.77 -3.11 11.93
CA ASP A 94 -8.17 -3.14 13.33
C ASP A 94 -6.95 -3.54 14.19
N PRO A 95 -6.70 -2.85 15.32
CA PRO A 95 -5.56 -3.16 16.19
C PRO A 95 -5.48 -4.61 16.65
N ILE A 96 -6.63 -5.27 16.82
CA ILE A 96 -6.70 -6.66 17.26
C ILE A 96 -6.23 -7.61 16.14
N GLU A 97 -6.46 -7.23 14.88
CA GLU A 97 -6.08 -8.02 13.72
C GLU A 97 -4.70 -7.65 13.17
N ALA A 98 -4.02 -6.72 13.82
CA ALA A 98 -2.73 -6.21 13.34
C ALA A 98 -1.54 -7.13 13.65
N GLN A 99 -1.78 -8.42 13.94
CA GLN A 99 -0.72 -9.41 14.01
C GLN A 99 -0.38 -9.86 12.60
N LEU A 100 0.80 -9.49 12.14
CA LEU A 100 1.20 -9.73 10.77
C LEU A 100 1.75 -11.13 10.57
N ARG A 101 1.39 -11.73 9.44
CA ARG A 101 2.05 -12.93 8.92
C ARG A 101 2.63 -12.55 7.56
N LEU A 102 3.90 -12.19 7.53
CA LEU A 102 4.57 -11.79 6.31
C LEU A 102 4.71 -12.94 5.33
N ASP A 103 4.35 -12.67 4.08
CA ASP A 103 4.69 -13.58 3.00
C ASP A 103 6.21 -13.63 2.81
N LYS A 104 6.70 -14.75 2.27
CA LYS A 104 8.14 -15.00 2.07
C LYS A 104 8.84 -13.95 1.22
N ARG A 105 8.11 -13.27 0.34
CA ARG A 105 8.73 -12.26 -0.52
C ARG A 105 9.20 -11.04 0.25
N TRP A 106 8.68 -10.83 1.45
CA TRP A 106 9.04 -9.69 2.28
C TRP A 106 10.07 -10.09 3.32
N ALA A 107 11.17 -9.37 3.36
CA ALA A 107 12.26 -9.62 4.32
C ALA A 107 12.04 -8.88 5.63
N ASP A 108 11.30 -7.77 5.61
CA ASP A 108 11.14 -6.93 6.78
C ASP A 108 9.85 -6.12 6.70
N PHE A 109 9.38 -5.66 7.85
CA PHE A 109 8.25 -4.74 7.92
C PHE A 109 8.50 -3.73 9.04
N ARG A 110 7.79 -2.60 8.95
CA ARG A 110 7.86 -1.57 9.97
C ARG A 110 6.54 -0.82 10.04
N TRP A 111 6.06 -0.60 11.26
CA TRP A 111 4.99 0.36 11.51
C TRP A 111 5.65 1.69 11.81
N ALA A 112 5.33 2.72 11.05
CA ALA A 112 5.97 4.03 11.19
C ALA A 112 4.93 5.16 11.19
N GLU A 113 5.12 6.13 12.06
CA GLU A 113 4.36 7.37 12.01
C GLU A 113 4.76 8.14 10.75
N PHE A 114 3.94 9.10 10.34
CA PHE A 114 4.15 9.82 9.10
C PHE A 114 5.55 10.45 9.00
N THR A 115 6.04 11.05 10.08
CA THR A 115 7.34 11.71 10.09
C THR A 115 8.51 10.78 9.81
N ALA A 116 8.36 9.49 10.09
CA ALA A 116 9.35 8.47 9.78
C ALA A 116 9.05 7.76 8.46
N ALA A 117 7.76 7.54 8.17
CA ALA A 117 7.36 6.81 6.96
C ALA A 117 7.65 7.60 5.69
N TYR A 118 7.28 8.87 5.66
CA TYR A 118 7.43 9.71 4.47
C TYR A 118 8.89 9.74 3.95
N PRO A 119 9.90 10.07 4.78
CA PRO A 119 11.27 10.09 4.28
C PRO A 119 11.84 8.70 3.98
N SER A 120 11.24 7.64 4.49
CA SER A 120 11.69 6.27 4.21
C SER A 120 11.29 5.79 2.82
N LEU A 121 10.26 6.38 2.22
CA LEU A 121 9.78 5.99 0.90
C LEU A 121 10.69 6.54 -0.19
N GLU A 122 11.09 5.67 -1.11
CA GLU A 122 12.01 6.04 -2.20
C GLU A 122 11.29 6.65 -3.41
N LEU A 123 10.06 6.21 -3.67
CA LEU A 123 9.35 6.61 -4.87
C LEU A 123 8.46 7.82 -4.61
N GLU A 124 8.51 8.80 -5.52
CA GLU A 124 7.73 10.02 -5.36
C GLU A 124 6.23 9.79 -5.34
N PHE A 125 5.74 8.84 -6.12
CA PHE A 125 4.31 8.56 -6.12
C PHE A 125 3.86 7.93 -4.81
N ASP A 126 4.72 7.20 -4.11
CA ASP A 126 4.41 6.67 -2.78
C ASP A 126 4.39 7.80 -1.74
N ARG A 127 5.32 8.74 -1.84
CA ARG A 127 5.33 9.93 -0.97
C ARG A 127 4.09 10.77 -1.16
N ALA A 128 3.68 10.97 -2.41
CA ALA A 128 2.46 11.71 -2.72
C ALA A 128 1.23 11.00 -2.15
N ALA A 129 1.17 9.69 -2.29
CA ALA A 129 0.04 8.90 -1.81
C ALA A 129 -0.07 8.92 -0.28
N ILE A 130 1.04 8.72 0.44
CA ILE A 130 1.01 8.72 1.90
C ILE A 130 0.69 10.13 2.44
N MET A 131 1.18 11.17 1.77
CA MET A 131 0.86 12.55 2.13
C MET A 131 -0.64 12.80 2.02
N ARG A 132 -1.24 12.35 0.92
CA ARG A 132 -2.68 12.52 0.73
C ARG A 132 -3.48 11.73 1.78
N LEU A 133 -3.10 10.48 2.02
CA LEU A 133 -3.77 9.67 3.04
C LEU A 133 -3.66 10.33 4.41
N HIS A 134 -2.47 10.76 4.79
CA HIS A 134 -2.25 11.40 6.08
C HIS A 134 -3.08 12.68 6.22
N THR A 135 -3.15 13.48 5.16
CA THR A 135 -3.97 14.69 5.14
C THR A 135 -5.45 14.35 5.32
N MET A 136 -5.94 13.31 4.64
CA MET A 136 -7.33 12.87 4.79
C MET A 136 -7.63 12.42 6.21
N LEU A 137 -6.70 11.69 6.84
CA LEU A 137 -6.88 11.24 8.22
C LEU A 137 -6.86 12.39 9.23
N GLN A 138 -6.08 13.43 8.97
CA GLN A 138 -6.03 14.60 9.83
C GLN A 138 -7.29 15.48 9.72
N ALA A 139 -7.95 15.45 8.57
CA ALA A 139 -9.14 16.24 8.32
C ALA A 139 -10.41 15.64 8.94
N ALA A 140 -10.37 14.42 9.42
CA ALA A 140 -11.53 13.73 9.98
C ALA A 140 -11.72 14.03 11.46
#